data_f4d0f351c3152ecb30319b4a7ef85ecc
#
_entry.id   f4d0f351c3152ecb30319b4a7ef85ecc
#
_cell.length_a   1.000
_cell.length_b   1.000
_cell.length_c   1.000
_cell.angle_alpha   90.00
_cell.angle_beta   90.00
_cell.angle_gamma   90.00
#
_symmetry.space_group_name_H-M   'P 1'
#
loop_
_entity.id
_entity.type
_entity.pdbx_description
1 polymer ?
#
loop_
_entity_poly.entity_id
_entity_poly.type
_entity_poly.pdbx_seq_one_letter_code
_entity_poly.pdbx_strand_id
1 'polypeptide(L)'
;MATNFTYEHLSAFAKNIFLAMGCSEADAVTATTSLLSADLRGVDSHGVARLSGYVRLWEVKRVNAKASISIVHETPSTAVVNGDSGLGLVVAPFAMQVAIDKAKNAGTGWVSVKNSNHFGIAGHHAMMALPYDMIGIAMTNASALVAPTFSIEKLLGTNPIAVAIPAGNEPAFVADFATTTAANGKLEILQRKNAAAPMGWVQTSEGQPSVNANELKNGGSLLPLGGDREHGSHKGYALGAIVDIFSAVLSGANYGPWVPPFPAYIAMPENMPGEGIGHFFGAMRIDAFRTADEFKLHMDKWIGRFRSAKTIKGADSVLIPGDPEREMEKERMKNGIPLVDAVIKDLLVLAGKFDVDMPA
;
A
#
# COMPACT_ATOMS: atom_id res chain seq x y z
N MET A 1 -5.78 -0.71 -26.53
CA MET A 1 -4.93 -1.91 -26.28
C MET A 1 -3.90 -1.52 -25.22
N ALA A 2 -3.40 -2.47 -24.43
CA ALA A 2 -2.29 -2.15 -23.52
C ALA A 2 -0.97 -2.20 -24.31
N THR A 3 -0.06 -1.25 -24.01
CA THR A 3 1.31 -1.23 -24.54
C THR A 3 2.26 -1.66 -23.45
N ASN A 4 3.18 -2.56 -23.72
CA ASN A 4 4.15 -3.03 -22.75
C ASN A 4 5.39 -2.12 -22.76
N PHE A 5 5.84 -1.77 -21.56
CA PHE A 5 7.07 -1.01 -21.33
C PHE A 5 8.02 -1.84 -20.46
N THR A 6 9.31 -1.77 -20.72
CA THR A 6 10.29 -2.46 -19.86
C THR A 6 10.36 -1.79 -18.49
N TYR A 7 10.73 -2.56 -17.47
CA TYR A 7 10.95 -2.02 -16.12
C TYR A 7 12.01 -0.92 -16.13
N GLU A 8 13.09 -1.11 -16.88
CA GLU A 8 14.20 -0.18 -16.98
C GLU A 8 13.77 1.18 -17.54
N HIS A 9 12.96 1.19 -18.61
CA HIS A 9 12.47 2.41 -19.22
C HIS A 9 11.51 3.17 -18.28
N LEU A 10 10.55 2.46 -17.65
CA LEU A 10 9.65 3.08 -16.67
C LEU A 10 10.39 3.57 -15.43
N SER A 11 11.43 2.82 -14.99
CA SER A 11 12.28 3.21 -13.87
C SER A 11 13.07 4.49 -14.16
N ALA A 12 13.70 4.58 -15.32
CA ALA A 12 14.42 5.78 -15.74
C ALA A 12 13.47 6.99 -15.82
N PHE A 13 12.29 6.81 -16.42
CA PHE A 13 11.28 7.86 -16.52
C PHE A 13 10.80 8.35 -15.15
N ALA A 14 10.33 7.45 -14.29
CA ALA A 14 9.81 7.80 -12.97
C ALA A 14 10.88 8.48 -12.10
N LYS A 15 12.13 7.98 -12.14
CA LYS A 15 13.27 8.59 -11.45
C LYS A 15 13.50 10.03 -11.92
N ASN A 16 13.50 10.27 -13.22
CA ASN A 16 13.70 11.62 -13.77
C ASN A 16 12.58 12.57 -13.37
N ILE A 17 11.33 12.10 -13.30
CA ILE A 17 10.21 12.90 -12.76
C ILE A 17 10.45 13.27 -11.30
N PHE A 18 10.85 12.32 -10.43
CA PHE A 18 11.14 12.62 -9.02
C PHE A 18 12.34 13.57 -8.85
N LEU A 19 13.38 13.45 -9.69
CA LEU A 19 14.48 14.41 -9.73
C LEU A 19 13.99 15.81 -10.13
N ALA A 20 13.14 15.92 -11.14
CA ALA A 20 12.56 17.18 -11.58
C ALA A 20 11.64 17.83 -10.52
N MET A 21 11.00 17.04 -9.65
CA MET A 21 10.30 17.53 -8.46
C MET A 21 11.27 18.08 -7.40
N GLY A 22 12.55 17.79 -7.48
CA GLY A 22 13.60 18.25 -6.56
C GLY A 22 14.06 17.23 -5.54
N CYS A 23 13.68 15.96 -5.67
CA CYS A 23 14.22 14.89 -4.83
C CYS A 23 15.75 14.75 -5.01
N SER A 24 16.45 14.29 -3.98
CA SER A 24 17.82 13.83 -4.12
C SER A 24 17.88 12.59 -5.03
N GLU A 25 19.07 12.28 -5.59
CA GLU A 25 19.27 11.07 -6.39
C GLU A 25 18.86 9.81 -5.62
N ALA A 26 19.24 9.71 -4.34
CA ALA A 26 18.91 8.59 -3.47
C ALA A 26 17.39 8.46 -3.24
N ASP A 27 16.71 9.58 -2.96
CA ASP A 27 15.27 9.58 -2.75
C ASP A 27 14.50 9.27 -4.03
N ALA A 28 14.95 9.79 -5.17
CA ALA A 28 14.35 9.50 -6.46
C ALA A 28 14.45 8.01 -6.81
N VAL A 29 15.58 7.36 -6.56
CA VAL A 29 15.76 5.90 -6.73
C VAL A 29 14.84 5.14 -5.78
N THR A 30 14.81 5.52 -4.51
CA THR A 30 13.95 4.88 -3.49
C THR A 30 12.46 5.02 -3.84
N ALA A 31 12.01 6.21 -4.21
CA ALA A 31 10.64 6.47 -4.62
C ALA A 31 10.25 5.65 -5.86
N THR A 32 11.14 5.58 -6.84
CA THR A 32 10.94 4.81 -8.08
C THR A 32 10.82 3.32 -7.80
N THR A 33 11.71 2.76 -6.98
CA THR A 33 11.67 1.34 -6.59
C THR A 33 10.37 1.01 -5.86
N SER A 34 9.98 1.84 -4.89
CA SER A 34 8.71 1.69 -4.15
C SER A 34 7.50 1.76 -5.09
N LEU A 35 7.49 2.70 -6.04
CA LEU A 35 6.40 2.90 -6.99
C LEU A 35 6.27 1.69 -7.94
N LEU A 36 7.35 1.31 -8.61
CA LEU A 36 7.34 0.26 -9.63
C LEU A 36 7.21 -1.14 -9.06
N SER A 37 7.47 -1.35 -7.76
CA SER A 37 7.17 -2.62 -7.11
C SER A 37 5.69 -2.99 -7.22
N ALA A 38 4.79 -1.99 -7.26
CA ALA A 38 3.37 -2.21 -7.48
C ALA A 38 3.08 -2.68 -8.91
N ASP A 39 3.65 -2.03 -9.90
CA ASP A 39 3.48 -2.43 -11.31
C ASP A 39 4.03 -3.84 -11.54
N LEU A 40 5.23 -4.15 -11.08
CA LEU A 40 5.80 -5.48 -11.22
C LEU A 40 4.92 -6.58 -10.60
N ARG A 41 4.35 -6.32 -9.45
CA ARG A 41 3.51 -7.27 -8.70
C ARG A 41 2.04 -7.29 -9.12
N GLY A 42 1.68 -6.61 -10.22
CA GLY A 42 0.32 -6.63 -10.77
C GLY A 42 -0.68 -5.73 -10.04
N VAL A 43 -0.20 -4.82 -9.19
CA VAL A 43 -1.04 -3.86 -8.47
C VAL A 43 -1.04 -2.51 -9.18
N ASP A 44 -1.48 -2.48 -10.44
CA ASP A 44 -1.41 -1.33 -11.37
C ASP A 44 -2.04 -0.04 -10.81
N SER A 45 -2.98 -0.18 -9.88
CA SER A 45 -3.63 0.96 -9.23
C SER A 45 -2.70 1.75 -8.29
N HIS A 46 -1.52 1.23 -7.95
CA HIS A 46 -0.56 1.82 -7.01
C HIS A 46 0.83 2.07 -7.63
N GLY A 47 1.02 1.74 -8.91
CA GLY A 47 2.24 1.93 -9.67
C GLY A 47 2.30 3.27 -10.41
N VAL A 48 2.90 3.29 -11.59
CA VAL A 48 3.11 4.51 -12.41
C VAL A 48 1.81 5.27 -12.73
N ALA A 49 0.66 4.61 -12.68
CA ALA A 49 -0.64 5.25 -12.77
C ALA A 49 -0.88 6.30 -11.65
N ARG A 50 -0.10 6.26 -10.55
CA ARG A 50 -0.16 7.24 -9.46
C ARG A 50 0.88 8.36 -9.59
N LEU A 51 1.82 8.28 -10.52
CA LEU A 51 2.91 9.25 -10.64
C LEU A 51 2.38 10.68 -10.82
N SER A 52 1.39 10.88 -11.68
CA SER A 52 0.73 12.18 -11.87
C SER A 52 0.04 12.70 -10.60
N GLY A 53 -0.45 11.80 -9.75
CA GLY A 53 -1.01 12.15 -8.45
C GLY A 53 0.03 12.71 -7.48
N TYR A 54 1.20 12.07 -7.39
CA TYR A 54 2.31 12.57 -6.57
C TYR A 54 2.82 13.93 -7.07
N VAL A 55 2.94 14.12 -8.38
CA VAL A 55 3.32 15.41 -8.97
C VAL A 55 2.32 16.49 -8.59
N ARG A 56 1.00 16.23 -8.71
CA ARG A 56 -0.04 17.20 -8.33
C ARG A 56 0.00 17.56 -6.85
N LEU A 57 0.26 16.59 -5.96
CA LEU A 57 0.44 16.85 -4.52
C LEU A 57 1.65 17.73 -4.24
N TRP A 58 2.75 17.52 -4.97
CA TRP A 58 3.94 18.36 -4.89
C TRP A 58 3.66 19.80 -5.36
N GLU A 59 2.95 19.95 -6.49
CA GLU A 59 2.58 21.28 -7.05
C GLU A 59 1.73 22.11 -6.08
N VAL A 60 0.78 21.48 -5.39
CA VAL A 60 -0.03 22.13 -4.36
C VAL A 60 0.66 22.19 -2.99
N LYS A 61 1.97 21.87 -2.94
CA LYS A 61 2.83 21.94 -1.74
C LYS A 61 2.37 21.03 -0.59
N ARG A 62 1.65 19.96 -0.89
CA ARG A 62 1.28 18.92 0.10
C ARG A 62 2.36 17.84 0.24
N VAL A 63 3.28 17.75 -0.72
CA VAL A 63 4.47 16.88 -0.69
C VAL A 63 5.72 17.73 -0.72
N ASN A 64 6.60 17.49 0.26
CA ASN A 64 7.96 18.04 0.32
C ASN A 64 8.92 17.06 -0.37
N ALA A 65 9.45 17.43 -1.56
CA ALA A 65 10.41 16.60 -2.29
C ALA A 65 11.81 16.57 -1.66
N LYS A 66 12.10 17.50 -0.73
CA LYS A 66 13.37 17.63 0.01
C LYS A 66 13.16 17.41 1.50
N ALA A 67 12.35 16.41 1.86
CA ALA A 67 11.97 16.16 3.23
C ALA A 67 13.19 15.81 4.12
N SER A 68 13.24 16.39 5.31
CA SER A 68 14.20 16.04 6.36
C SER A 68 13.56 15.05 7.33
N ILE A 69 13.53 13.78 6.91
CA ILE A 69 12.94 12.70 7.71
C ILE A 69 13.75 12.50 8.98
N SER A 70 13.07 12.41 10.12
CA SER A 70 13.75 12.33 11.42
C SER A 70 13.02 11.46 12.42
N ILE A 71 13.76 10.85 13.35
CA ILE A 71 13.22 10.18 14.53
C ILE A 71 12.96 11.27 15.59
N VAL A 72 11.71 11.39 16.03
CA VAL A 72 11.31 12.43 17.02
C VAL A 72 11.09 11.87 18.42
N HIS A 73 10.95 10.55 18.54
CA HIS A 73 10.92 9.83 19.82
C HIS A 73 11.39 8.41 19.60
N GLU A 74 12.15 7.83 20.53
CA GLU A 74 12.57 6.44 20.44
C GLU A 74 12.83 5.78 21.79
N THR A 75 12.73 4.47 21.81
CA THR A 75 13.19 3.54 22.85
C THR A 75 14.09 2.49 22.19
N PRO A 76 14.67 1.54 22.91
CA PRO A 76 15.44 0.47 22.29
C PRO A 76 14.70 -0.30 21.19
N SER A 77 13.38 -0.51 21.31
CA SER A 77 12.58 -1.32 20.38
C SER A 77 11.49 -0.54 19.63
N THR A 78 11.28 0.74 19.93
CA THR A 78 10.24 1.57 19.28
C THR A 78 10.77 2.89 18.77
N ALA A 79 10.11 3.49 17.76
CA ALA A 79 10.36 4.87 17.35
C ALA A 79 9.10 5.53 16.80
N VAL A 80 9.07 6.86 16.86
CA VAL A 80 8.17 7.73 16.09
C VAL A 80 9.01 8.51 15.09
N VAL A 81 8.63 8.40 13.81
CA VAL A 81 9.28 9.10 12.70
C VAL A 81 8.39 10.25 12.24
N ASN A 82 8.98 11.42 12.05
CA ASN A 82 8.38 12.56 11.36
C ASN A 82 8.84 12.51 9.89
N GLY A 83 7.90 12.36 8.97
CA GLY A 83 8.15 12.30 7.52
C GLY A 83 8.35 13.66 6.87
N ASP A 84 8.20 14.78 7.56
CA ASP A 84 8.36 16.16 7.06
C ASP A 84 7.57 16.42 5.77
N SER A 85 6.34 15.94 5.71
CA SER A 85 5.47 15.96 4.52
C SER A 85 6.09 15.30 3.28
N GLY A 86 7.10 14.45 3.43
CA GLY A 86 7.82 13.78 2.36
C GLY A 86 6.94 12.81 1.56
N LEU A 87 7.47 12.38 0.42
CA LEU A 87 6.89 11.28 -0.34
C LEU A 87 6.82 10.04 0.55
N GLY A 88 5.64 9.46 0.73
CA GLY A 88 5.49 8.20 1.46
C GLY A 88 6.34 7.07 0.87
N LEU A 89 6.60 7.12 -0.45
CA LEU A 89 7.51 6.22 -1.18
C LEU A 89 8.97 6.28 -0.69
N VAL A 90 9.36 7.34 0.03
CA VAL A 90 10.70 7.54 0.63
C VAL A 90 10.63 7.39 2.15
N VAL A 91 9.62 8.01 2.78
CA VAL A 91 9.43 7.98 4.24
C VAL A 91 9.22 6.55 4.76
N ALA A 92 8.44 5.74 4.05
CA ALA A 92 8.14 4.38 4.47
C ALA A 92 9.37 3.45 4.46
N PRO A 93 10.21 3.39 3.39
CA PRO A 93 11.45 2.63 3.43
C PRO A 93 12.39 3.08 4.56
N PHE A 94 12.52 4.38 4.81
CA PHE A 94 13.31 4.88 5.94
C PHE A 94 12.78 4.33 7.28
N ALA A 95 11.48 4.44 7.53
CA ALA A 95 10.87 3.98 8.77
C ALA A 95 10.94 2.46 8.95
N MET A 96 10.76 1.69 7.87
CA MET A 96 10.93 0.24 7.90
C MET A 96 12.38 -0.15 8.18
N GLN A 97 13.37 0.56 7.63
CA GLN A 97 14.77 0.33 7.95
C GLN A 97 15.07 0.61 9.44
N VAL A 98 14.49 1.68 10.02
CA VAL A 98 14.59 1.94 11.47
C VAL A 98 14.01 0.77 12.28
N ALA A 99 12.86 0.21 11.88
CA ALA A 99 12.28 -0.96 12.54
C ALA A 99 13.21 -2.18 12.46
N ILE A 100 13.80 -2.46 11.29
CA ILE A 100 14.76 -3.53 11.08
C ILE A 100 16.00 -3.34 11.97
N ASP A 101 16.56 -2.13 12.03
CA ASP A 101 17.77 -1.86 12.81
C ASP A 101 17.53 -1.97 14.32
N LYS A 102 16.36 -1.55 14.81
CA LYS A 102 15.95 -1.80 16.20
C LYS A 102 15.76 -3.30 16.45
N ALA A 103 15.13 -4.04 15.54
CA ALA A 103 14.95 -5.48 15.67
C ALA A 103 16.29 -6.24 15.75
N LYS A 104 17.32 -5.85 15.00
CA LYS A 104 18.67 -6.42 15.08
C LYS A 104 19.21 -6.39 16.53
N ASN A 105 18.92 -5.33 17.26
CA ASN A 105 19.46 -5.11 18.61
C ASN A 105 18.51 -5.65 19.70
N ALA A 106 17.21 -5.40 19.57
CA ALA A 106 16.23 -5.67 20.63
C ALA A 106 15.35 -6.92 20.37
N GLY A 107 15.56 -7.64 19.25
CA GLY A 107 14.74 -8.79 18.84
C GLY A 107 13.47 -8.38 18.06
N THR A 108 12.90 -7.23 18.38
CA THR A 108 11.78 -6.62 17.65
C THR A 108 11.99 -5.13 17.50
N GLY A 109 11.45 -4.54 16.41
CA GLY A 109 11.44 -3.10 16.19
C GLY A 109 10.08 -2.65 15.68
N TRP A 110 9.54 -1.57 16.29
CA TRP A 110 8.23 -1.03 15.97
C TRP A 110 8.33 0.46 15.72
N VAL A 111 7.83 0.91 14.59
CA VAL A 111 7.93 2.32 14.19
C VAL A 111 6.57 2.83 13.74
N SER A 112 6.11 3.89 14.38
CA SER A 112 4.94 4.65 13.97
C SER A 112 5.40 5.93 13.28
N VAL A 113 4.71 6.35 12.22
CA VAL A 113 5.10 7.49 11.38
C VAL A 113 3.99 8.52 11.34
N LYS A 114 4.35 9.80 11.46
CA LYS A 114 3.46 10.93 11.20
C LYS A 114 4.00 11.82 10.08
N ASN A 115 3.16 12.71 9.60
CA ASN A 115 3.51 13.75 8.64
C ASN A 115 4.13 13.16 7.35
N SER A 116 3.51 12.09 6.84
CA SER A 116 3.87 11.43 5.60
C SER A 116 2.76 11.58 4.56
N ASN A 117 2.91 10.92 3.42
CA ASN A 117 1.99 10.85 2.31
C ASN A 117 1.77 9.40 1.86
N HIS A 118 0.96 9.17 0.83
CA HIS A 118 0.72 7.85 0.25
C HIS A 118 2.04 7.12 -0.07
N PHE A 119 2.16 5.83 0.30
CA PHE A 119 3.43 5.08 0.28
C PHE A 119 3.51 3.94 -0.75
N GLY A 120 2.54 3.85 -1.69
CA GLY A 120 2.47 2.73 -2.64
C GLY A 120 1.80 1.50 -2.04
N ILE A 121 2.33 0.30 -2.31
CA ILE A 121 1.84 -0.97 -1.75
C ILE A 121 2.53 -1.31 -0.43
N ALA A 122 1.76 -1.78 0.54
CA ALA A 122 2.27 -2.10 1.88
C ALA A 122 3.24 -3.32 1.85
N GLY A 123 2.99 -4.27 0.97
CA GLY A 123 3.81 -5.47 0.82
C GLY A 123 5.26 -5.19 0.47
N HIS A 124 5.53 -4.15 -0.32
CA HIS A 124 6.91 -3.73 -0.65
C HIS A 124 7.72 -3.46 0.63
N HIS A 125 7.14 -2.67 1.53
CA HIS A 125 7.81 -2.29 2.77
C HIS A 125 7.96 -3.48 3.73
N ALA A 126 6.93 -4.31 3.87
CA ALA A 126 7.00 -5.51 4.71
C ALA A 126 8.09 -6.48 4.23
N MET A 127 8.25 -6.65 2.92
CA MET A 127 9.28 -7.52 2.33
C MET A 127 10.72 -7.06 2.60
N MET A 128 10.96 -5.79 2.96
CA MET A 128 12.30 -5.29 3.29
C MET A 128 12.95 -6.03 4.47
N ALA A 129 12.15 -6.68 5.33
CA ALA A 129 12.65 -7.47 6.47
C ALA A 129 13.15 -8.86 6.07
N LEU A 130 12.69 -9.42 4.94
CA LEU A 130 12.98 -10.79 4.52
C LEU A 130 14.48 -11.12 4.38
N PRO A 131 15.35 -10.24 3.81
CA PRO A 131 16.78 -10.49 3.68
C PRO A 131 17.52 -10.64 5.01
N TYR A 132 16.87 -10.25 6.13
CA TYR A 132 17.46 -10.32 7.48
C TYR A 132 16.90 -11.47 8.31
N ASP A 133 16.21 -12.44 7.69
CA ASP A 133 15.48 -13.49 8.40
C ASP A 133 14.50 -12.94 9.45
N MET A 134 13.80 -11.85 9.08
CA MET A 134 12.80 -11.20 9.94
C MET A 134 11.41 -11.28 9.33
N ILE A 135 10.39 -11.36 10.18
CA ILE A 135 9.00 -11.10 9.80
C ILE A 135 8.84 -9.58 9.69
N GLY A 136 8.37 -9.10 8.55
CA GLY A 136 8.06 -7.69 8.32
C GLY A 136 6.57 -7.42 8.34
N ILE A 137 6.18 -6.28 8.92
CA ILE A 137 4.79 -5.81 9.00
C ILE A 137 4.77 -4.37 8.50
N ALA A 138 3.79 -4.03 7.68
CA ALA A 138 3.55 -2.66 7.21
C ALA A 138 2.05 -2.35 7.18
N MET A 139 1.67 -1.19 7.70
CA MET A 139 0.30 -0.69 7.71
C MET A 139 0.31 0.79 7.39
N THR A 140 -0.79 1.29 6.82
CA THR A 140 -1.03 2.73 6.64
C THR A 140 -2.51 3.03 6.70
N ASN A 141 -2.87 4.19 7.23
CA ASN A 141 -4.20 4.68 7.02
C ASN A 141 -4.32 5.40 5.67
N ALA A 142 -5.54 5.63 5.23
CA ALA A 142 -5.85 6.22 3.93
C ALA A 142 -7.08 7.13 4.03
N SER A 143 -7.32 7.92 2.97
CA SER A 143 -8.48 8.82 2.86
C SER A 143 -9.80 8.11 3.17
N ALA A 144 -10.70 8.78 3.85
CA ALA A 144 -11.99 8.24 4.29
C ALA A 144 -12.90 7.90 3.10
N LEU A 145 -13.06 6.62 2.83
CA LEU A 145 -13.93 6.05 1.79
C LEU A 145 -14.86 4.97 2.32
N VAL A 146 -14.65 4.52 3.55
CA VAL A 146 -15.25 3.34 4.16
C VAL A 146 -16.15 3.75 5.32
N ALA A 147 -17.39 3.28 5.30
CA ALA A 147 -18.29 3.42 6.44
C ALA A 147 -18.06 2.25 7.43
N PRO A 148 -17.87 2.54 8.73
CA PRO A 148 -17.93 1.51 9.77
C PRO A 148 -19.25 0.72 9.72
N THR A 149 -19.25 -0.50 10.23
CA THR A 149 -20.49 -1.32 10.31
C THR A 149 -21.61 -0.54 11.00
N PHE A 150 -22.78 -0.47 10.37
CA PHE A 150 -23.97 0.32 10.75
C PHE A 150 -23.84 1.84 10.55
N SER A 151 -22.76 2.35 9.97
CA SER A 151 -22.65 3.77 9.63
C SER A 151 -22.95 4.03 8.16
N ILE A 152 -23.40 5.24 7.86
CA ILE A 152 -23.45 5.80 6.50
C ILE A 152 -22.29 6.79 6.26
N GLU A 153 -21.60 7.20 7.31
CA GLU A 153 -20.48 8.15 7.23
C GLU A 153 -19.17 7.43 6.87
N LYS A 154 -18.42 8.04 5.96
CA LYS A 154 -17.07 7.59 5.60
C LYS A 154 -16.08 8.04 6.67
N LEU A 155 -15.68 7.15 7.55
CA LEU A 155 -14.81 7.46 8.69
C LEU A 155 -13.43 6.79 8.60
N LEU A 156 -13.26 5.77 7.75
CA LEU A 156 -12.00 5.05 7.58
C LEU A 156 -11.58 5.00 6.11
N GLY A 157 -10.30 4.84 5.88
CA GLY A 157 -9.75 4.49 4.58
C GLY A 157 -9.77 2.98 4.33
N THR A 158 -9.14 2.55 3.23
CA THR A 158 -8.95 1.14 2.90
C THR A 158 -7.94 0.45 3.82
N ASN A 159 -7.16 1.20 4.55
CA ASN A 159 -6.31 0.86 5.69
C ASN A 159 -5.66 -0.54 5.54
N PRO A 160 -4.68 -0.72 4.62
CA PRO A 160 -4.10 -2.01 4.33
C PRO A 160 -3.21 -2.53 5.45
N ILE A 161 -3.11 -3.87 5.50
CA ILE A 161 -2.16 -4.62 6.32
C ILE A 161 -1.31 -5.47 5.39
N ALA A 162 0.02 -5.42 5.55
CA ALA A 162 0.92 -6.35 4.92
C ALA A 162 1.80 -7.06 5.94
N VAL A 163 1.99 -8.37 5.72
CA VAL A 163 2.88 -9.21 6.52
C VAL A 163 3.71 -10.07 5.58
N ALA A 164 5.04 -9.99 5.71
CA ALA A 164 5.99 -10.79 4.95
C ALA A 164 6.74 -11.73 5.92
N ILE A 165 6.74 -13.03 5.63
CA ILE A 165 7.32 -14.08 6.48
C ILE A 165 8.29 -14.90 5.63
N PRO A 166 9.58 -15.01 6.01
CA PRO A 166 10.55 -15.80 5.27
C PRO A 166 10.28 -17.30 5.38
N ALA A 167 10.66 -18.03 4.34
CA ALA A 167 10.67 -19.50 4.29
C ALA A 167 12.05 -20.01 3.86
N GLY A 168 12.24 -21.31 3.77
CA GLY A 168 13.51 -21.93 3.40
C GLY A 168 13.65 -22.13 1.89
N ASN A 169 13.19 -23.28 1.40
CA ASN A 169 13.17 -23.60 -0.04
C ASN A 169 11.92 -23.05 -0.74
N GLU A 170 10.83 -22.89 0.01
CA GLU A 170 9.61 -22.28 -0.49
C GLU A 170 9.78 -20.75 -0.57
N PRO A 171 9.05 -20.08 -1.48
CA PRO A 171 8.99 -18.64 -1.49
C PRO A 171 8.39 -18.07 -0.21
N ALA A 172 8.79 -16.87 0.17
CA ALA A 172 8.26 -16.18 1.34
C ALA A 172 6.72 -16.01 1.24
N PHE A 173 6.03 -16.19 2.37
CA PHE A 173 4.63 -15.83 2.50
C PHE A 173 4.51 -14.30 2.54
N VAL A 174 3.67 -13.72 1.67
CA VAL A 174 3.44 -12.27 1.64
C VAL A 174 1.95 -12.00 1.53
N ALA A 175 1.31 -11.66 2.63
CA ALA A 175 -0.05 -11.16 2.64
C ALA A 175 -0.03 -9.64 2.55
N ASP A 176 -0.72 -9.06 1.57
CA ASP A 176 -0.94 -7.61 1.41
C ASP A 176 -2.39 -7.39 0.99
N PHE A 177 -3.19 -6.83 1.88
CA PHE A 177 -4.62 -6.70 1.66
C PHE A 177 -5.22 -5.46 2.31
N ALA A 178 -6.19 -4.85 1.64
CA ALA A 178 -7.04 -3.82 2.24
C ALA A 178 -7.97 -4.43 3.28
N THR A 179 -8.33 -3.66 4.31
CA THR A 179 -9.34 -4.06 5.32
C THR A 179 -10.78 -3.81 4.85
N THR A 180 -10.94 -3.67 3.52
CA THR A 180 -12.22 -3.46 2.83
C THR A 180 -12.49 -4.60 1.84
N THR A 181 -13.76 -4.79 1.46
CA THR A 181 -14.14 -5.81 0.46
C THR A 181 -13.53 -5.54 -0.92
N ALA A 182 -13.30 -4.29 -1.26
CA ALA A 182 -12.67 -3.88 -2.51
C ALA A 182 -11.85 -2.60 -2.34
N ALA A 183 -10.83 -2.43 -3.18
CA ALA A 183 -10.15 -1.15 -3.37
C ALA A 183 -10.94 -0.27 -4.35
N ASN A 184 -10.86 1.07 -4.20
CA ASN A 184 -11.52 2.01 -5.11
C ASN A 184 -11.13 1.79 -6.59
N GLY A 185 -9.88 1.44 -6.87
CA GLY A 185 -9.42 1.15 -8.23
C GLY A 185 -10.19 0.02 -8.92
N LYS A 186 -10.70 -0.99 -8.17
CA LYS A 186 -11.57 -2.03 -8.73
C LYS A 186 -12.94 -1.46 -9.16
N LEU A 187 -13.50 -0.52 -8.41
CA LEU A 187 -14.72 0.19 -8.82
C LEU A 187 -14.49 1.04 -10.07
N GLU A 188 -13.37 1.73 -10.18
CA GLU A 188 -13.00 2.52 -11.37
C GLU A 188 -12.92 1.64 -12.63
N ILE A 189 -12.41 0.41 -12.52
CA ILE A 189 -12.39 -0.56 -13.63
C ILE A 189 -13.82 -0.96 -14.02
N LEU A 190 -14.69 -1.25 -13.05
CA LEU A 190 -16.09 -1.60 -13.31
C LEU A 190 -16.87 -0.43 -13.95
N GLN A 191 -16.63 0.80 -13.47
CA GLN A 191 -17.21 2.01 -14.06
C GLN A 191 -16.84 2.16 -15.55
N ARG A 192 -15.56 1.98 -15.89
CA ARG A 192 -15.08 2.04 -17.29
C ARG A 192 -15.70 0.96 -18.18
N LYS A 193 -15.99 -0.21 -17.60
CA LYS A 193 -16.64 -1.33 -18.27
C LYS A 193 -18.16 -1.26 -18.26
N ASN A 194 -18.74 -0.24 -17.62
CA ASN A 194 -20.17 -0.13 -17.33
C ASN A 194 -20.75 -1.42 -16.71
N ALA A 195 -19.99 -2.02 -15.79
CA ALA A 195 -20.32 -3.28 -15.14
C ALA A 195 -20.75 -3.04 -13.68
N ALA A 196 -21.62 -3.92 -13.18
CA ALA A 196 -22.08 -3.89 -11.79
C ALA A 196 -20.93 -4.29 -10.83
N ALA A 197 -20.90 -3.66 -9.66
CA ALA A 197 -20.06 -4.11 -8.56
C ALA A 197 -20.66 -5.38 -7.92
N PRO A 198 -19.85 -6.29 -7.39
CA PRO A 198 -20.35 -7.38 -6.57
C PRO A 198 -21.12 -6.86 -5.36
N MET A 199 -22.17 -7.58 -4.97
CA MET A 199 -22.91 -7.28 -3.73
C MET A 199 -21.97 -7.30 -2.53
N GLY A 200 -22.15 -6.37 -1.58
CA GLY A 200 -21.31 -6.26 -0.39
C GLY A 200 -20.03 -5.43 -0.57
N TRP A 201 -19.80 -4.84 -1.75
CA TRP A 201 -18.67 -3.92 -1.94
C TRP A 201 -18.97 -2.49 -1.53
N VAL A 202 -20.18 -2.04 -1.83
CA VAL A 202 -20.61 -0.65 -1.64
C VAL A 202 -22.03 -0.57 -1.05
N GLN A 203 -22.33 0.56 -0.41
CA GLN A 203 -23.65 0.96 0.00
C GLN A 203 -23.98 2.36 -0.51
N THR A 204 -25.28 2.68 -0.61
CA THR A 204 -25.78 4.02 -0.95
C THR A 204 -25.48 5.03 0.16
N SER A 205 -25.77 6.30 -0.07
CA SER A 205 -25.72 7.36 0.95
C SER A 205 -26.68 7.14 2.13
N GLU A 206 -27.72 6.32 1.94
CA GLU A 206 -28.70 5.94 2.99
C GLU A 206 -28.34 4.58 3.65
N GLY A 207 -27.17 3.99 3.32
CA GLY A 207 -26.72 2.72 3.92
C GLY A 207 -27.35 1.47 3.32
N GLN A 208 -28.04 1.55 2.17
CA GLN A 208 -28.60 0.39 1.51
C GLN A 208 -27.52 -0.34 0.68
N PRO A 209 -27.47 -1.68 0.69
CA PRO A 209 -26.58 -2.44 -0.18
C PRO A 209 -26.79 -2.06 -1.66
N SER A 210 -25.71 -1.91 -2.40
CA SER A 210 -25.74 -1.54 -3.81
C SER A 210 -24.78 -2.36 -4.66
N VAL A 211 -25.11 -2.49 -5.95
CA VAL A 211 -24.22 -3.04 -6.99
C VAL A 211 -23.79 -1.97 -8.00
N ASN A 212 -24.12 -0.71 -7.75
CA ASN A 212 -23.73 0.39 -8.62
C ASN A 212 -22.25 0.78 -8.35
N ALA A 213 -21.36 0.56 -9.32
CA ALA A 213 -19.95 0.90 -9.20
C ALA A 213 -19.70 2.42 -9.00
N ASN A 214 -20.69 3.29 -9.25
CA ASN A 214 -20.58 4.74 -9.07
C ASN A 214 -20.98 5.24 -7.67
N GLU A 215 -21.31 4.36 -6.72
CA GLU A 215 -21.83 4.78 -5.40
C GLU A 215 -20.93 5.78 -4.67
N LEU A 216 -19.60 5.62 -4.75
CA LEU A 216 -18.69 6.59 -4.12
C LEU A 216 -18.83 8.01 -4.67
N LYS A 217 -19.20 8.16 -5.95
CA LYS A 217 -19.47 9.45 -6.60
C LYS A 217 -20.85 10.01 -6.23
N ASN A 218 -21.77 9.13 -5.86
CA ASN A 218 -23.15 9.45 -5.48
C ASN A 218 -23.30 9.65 -3.96
N GLY A 219 -22.20 9.79 -3.20
CA GLY A 219 -22.25 9.99 -1.76
C GLY A 219 -22.17 8.71 -0.93
N GLY A 220 -22.32 7.55 -1.54
CA GLY A 220 -22.19 6.24 -0.88
C GLY A 220 -20.75 5.89 -0.47
N SER A 221 -20.55 4.73 0.11
CA SER A 221 -19.28 4.31 0.70
C SER A 221 -18.88 2.89 0.32
N LEU A 222 -17.59 2.58 0.45
CA LEU A 222 -17.08 1.21 0.52
C LEU A 222 -17.50 0.56 1.83
N LEU A 223 -17.54 -0.77 1.82
CA LEU A 223 -17.81 -1.58 3.00
C LEU A 223 -16.53 -2.25 3.54
N PRO A 224 -16.43 -2.43 4.86
CA PRO A 224 -15.35 -3.20 5.47
C PRO A 224 -15.30 -4.63 4.95
N LEU A 225 -14.18 -5.30 5.08
CA LEU A 225 -14.03 -6.72 4.78
C LEU A 225 -15.12 -7.54 5.48
N GLY A 226 -15.82 -8.36 4.70
CA GLY A 226 -17.05 -9.05 5.11
C GLY A 226 -18.32 -8.43 4.51
N GLY A 227 -18.31 -7.15 4.11
CA GLY A 227 -19.44 -6.48 3.46
C GLY A 227 -20.50 -6.04 4.45
N ASP A 228 -21.46 -6.91 4.80
CA ASP A 228 -22.51 -6.64 5.78
C ASP A 228 -22.22 -7.26 7.17
N ARG A 229 -23.13 -7.00 8.12
CA ARG A 229 -22.96 -7.48 9.52
C ARG A 229 -22.97 -9.00 9.62
N GLU A 230 -23.84 -9.66 8.87
CA GLU A 230 -24.01 -11.12 8.86
C GLU A 230 -22.79 -11.82 8.28
N HIS A 231 -22.16 -11.26 7.26
CA HIS A 231 -20.92 -11.78 6.65
C HIS A 231 -19.65 -11.28 7.37
N GLY A 232 -19.78 -10.53 8.45
CA GLY A 232 -18.66 -10.21 9.34
C GLY A 232 -17.98 -8.86 9.10
N SER A 233 -18.66 -7.86 8.52
CA SER A 233 -18.11 -6.51 8.29
C SER A 233 -17.53 -5.87 9.56
N HIS A 234 -18.08 -6.17 10.75
CA HIS A 234 -17.55 -5.71 12.02
C HIS A 234 -16.12 -6.19 12.30
N LYS A 235 -15.71 -7.34 11.73
CA LYS A 235 -14.32 -7.83 11.81
C LYS A 235 -13.40 -7.03 10.91
N GLY A 236 -13.86 -6.74 9.67
CA GLY A 236 -13.14 -5.84 8.76
C GLY A 236 -13.04 -4.42 9.30
N TYR A 237 -14.13 -3.91 9.90
CA TYR A 237 -14.11 -2.63 10.60
C TYR A 237 -13.09 -2.62 11.74
N ALA A 238 -13.06 -3.64 12.57
CA ALA A 238 -12.09 -3.75 13.67
C ALA A 238 -10.63 -3.76 13.15
N LEU A 239 -10.35 -4.51 12.06
CA LEU A 239 -9.03 -4.50 11.42
C LEU A 239 -8.66 -3.11 10.89
N GLY A 240 -9.56 -2.44 10.18
CA GLY A 240 -9.34 -1.08 9.66
C GLY A 240 -9.12 -0.05 10.78
N ALA A 241 -9.83 -0.18 11.91
CA ALA A 241 -9.66 0.68 13.07
C ALA A 241 -8.29 0.43 13.77
N ILE A 242 -7.85 -0.83 13.90
CA ILE A 242 -6.51 -1.15 14.43
C ILE A 242 -5.43 -0.48 13.57
N VAL A 243 -5.54 -0.57 12.24
CA VAL A 243 -4.59 0.09 11.33
C VAL A 243 -4.58 1.60 11.54
N ASP A 244 -5.75 2.24 11.63
CA ASP A 244 -5.86 3.69 11.84
C ASP A 244 -5.23 4.12 13.17
N ILE A 245 -5.51 3.38 14.25
CA ILE A 245 -4.98 3.66 15.58
C ILE A 245 -3.45 3.50 15.61
N PHE A 246 -2.90 2.40 15.08
CA PHE A 246 -1.46 2.13 15.10
C PHE A 246 -0.69 3.09 14.20
N SER A 247 -1.24 3.35 13.00
CA SER A 247 -0.59 4.23 12.03
C SER A 247 -0.66 5.70 12.42
N ALA A 248 -1.78 6.15 13.00
CA ALA A 248 -2.03 7.58 13.16
C ALA A 248 -2.25 8.04 14.59
N VAL A 249 -3.18 7.46 15.35
CA VAL A 249 -3.40 7.91 16.74
C VAL A 249 -2.13 7.75 17.57
N LEU A 250 -1.40 6.64 17.37
CA LEU A 250 -0.16 6.34 18.06
C LEU A 250 1.00 7.28 17.65
N SER A 251 1.03 7.72 16.40
CA SER A 251 2.12 8.57 15.86
C SER A 251 1.88 10.08 16.02
N GLY A 252 0.61 10.49 16.14
CA GLY A 252 0.20 11.89 16.01
C GLY A 252 -0.06 12.34 14.58
N ALA A 253 -0.29 11.39 13.64
CA ALA A 253 -0.81 11.66 12.30
C ALA A 253 -2.33 11.92 12.33
N ASN A 254 -2.89 12.34 11.20
CA ASN A 254 -4.34 12.44 11.06
C ASN A 254 -5.00 11.07 10.96
N TYR A 255 -6.12 10.88 11.62
CA TYR A 255 -6.87 9.62 11.69
C TYR A 255 -8.33 9.80 11.28
N GLY A 256 -9.00 8.70 10.98
CA GLY A 256 -10.41 8.70 10.64
C GLY A 256 -10.75 9.63 9.48
N PRO A 257 -11.78 10.49 9.60
CA PRO A 257 -12.21 11.38 8.52
C PRO A 257 -11.25 12.53 8.23
N TRP A 258 -10.25 12.77 9.09
CA TRP A 258 -9.27 13.85 8.93
C TRP A 258 -8.02 13.45 8.15
N VAL A 259 -7.95 12.21 7.65
CA VAL A 259 -6.82 11.77 6.82
C VAL A 259 -6.81 12.54 5.49
N PRO A 260 -5.67 13.19 5.13
CA PRO A 260 -5.54 13.95 3.89
C PRO A 260 -5.91 13.12 2.65
N PRO A 261 -6.77 13.62 1.76
CA PRO A 261 -7.14 12.90 0.54
C PRO A 261 -5.96 12.85 -0.44
N PHE A 262 -5.72 11.68 -1.08
CA PHE A 262 -4.68 11.55 -2.11
C PHE A 262 -4.96 12.42 -3.34
N PRO A 263 -6.20 12.55 -3.89
CA PRO A 263 -6.44 13.46 -4.99
C PRO A 263 -6.23 14.92 -4.58
N ALA A 264 -5.30 15.62 -5.24
CA ALA A 264 -4.90 16.98 -4.89
C ALA A 264 -6.02 18.04 -5.04
N TYR A 265 -7.05 17.75 -5.87
CA TYR A 265 -8.20 18.63 -6.08
C TYR A 265 -9.27 18.53 -4.97
N ILE A 266 -9.17 17.54 -4.09
CA ILE A 266 -10.07 17.42 -2.94
C ILE A 266 -9.52 18.30 -1.81
N ALA A 267 -10.38 19.14 -1.23
CA ALA A 267 -10.02 20.01 -0.12
C ALA A 267 -9.51 19.19 1.09
N MET A 268 -8.58 19.78 1.83
CA MET A 268 -8.13 19.21 3.09
C MET A 268 -9.27 19.28 4.12
N PRO A 269 -9.40 18.26 4.98
CA PRO A 269 -10.34 18.32 6.10
C PRO A 269 -10.05 19.51 7.01
N GLU A 270 -11.10 20.08 7.58
CA GLU A 270 -10.98 21.12 8.60
C GLU A 270 -10.63 20.51 9.97
N ASN A 271 -9.99 21.32 10.83
CA ASN A 271 -9.69 20.96 12.23
C ASN A 271 -8.97 19.60 12.36
N MET A 272 -8.00 19.34 11.48
CA MET A 272 -7.20 18.12 11.52
C MET A 272 -6.46 17.98 12.86
N PRO A 273 -6.60 16.85 13.57
CA PRO A 273 -6.02 16.65 14.90
C PRO A 273 -4.52 16.33 14.91
N GLY A 274 -3.95 15.98 13.75
CA GLY A 274 -2.57 15.53 13.60
C GLY A 274 -1.91 16.06 12.33
N GLU A 275 -0.83 15.40 11.90
CA GLU A 275 -0.01 15.81 10.77
C GLU A 275 0.08 14.71 9.70
N GLY A 276 -0.30 15.01 8.45
CA GLY A 276 -0.14 14.14 7.29
C GLY A 276 -0.87 12.79 7.41
N ILE A 277 -0.39 11.81 6.66
CA ILE A 277 -0.81 10.39 6.71
C ILE A 277 0.10 9.64 7.66
N GLY A 278 -0.45 8.67 8.39
CA GLY A 278 0.28 7.82 9.32
C GLY A 278 0.63 6.46 8.74
N HIS A 279 1.74 5.89 9.20
CA HIS A 279 2.14 4.52 8.89
C HIS A 279 2.57 3.79 10.16
N PHE A 280 2.56 2.46 10.11
CA PHE A 280 3.10 1.62 11.17
C PHE A 280 3.91 0.48 10.57
N PHE A 281 5.12 0.29 11.09
CA PHE A 281 6.05 -0.74 10.65
C PHE A 281 6.50 -1.59 11.82
N GLY A 282 6.69 -2.88 11.55
CA GLY A 282 7.24 -3.84 12.49
C GLY A 282 8.26 -4.74 11.83
N ALA A 283 9.34 -5.05 12.55
CA ALA A 283 10.27 -6.10 12.20
C ALA A 283 10.48 -7.00 13.43
N MET A 284 10.44 -8.32 13.22
CA MET A 284 10.66 -9.30 14.28
C MET A 284 11.70 -10.31 13.83
N ARG A 285 12.80 -10.41 14.56
CA ARG A 285 13.82 -11.44 14.35
C ARG A 285 13.23 -12.80 14.71
N ILE A 286 13.39 -13.75 13.82
CA ILE A 286 12.95 -15.14 14.06
C ILE A 286 13.76 -15.77 15.19
N ASP A 287 15.06 -15.52 15.21
CA ASP A 287 15.97 -16.09 16.21
C ASP A 287 15.81 -15.51 17.63
N ALA A 288 14.98 -14.47 17.78
CA ALA A 288 14.49 -14.02 19.09
C ALA A 288 13.42 -14.96 19.71
N PHE A 289 12.87 -15.88 18.91
CA PHE A 289 11.86 -16.86 19.35
C PHE A 289 12.34 -18.30 19.22
N ARG A 290 13.01 -18.63 18.08
CA ARG A 290 13.59 -19.94 17.79
C ARG A 290 14.59 -19.79 16.65
N THR A 291 15.43 -20.83 16.42
CA THR A 291 16.41 -20.77 15.34
C THR A 291 15.76 -20.50 13.97
N ALA A 292 16.39 -19.65 13.15
CA ALA A 292 15.85 -19.28 11.84
C ALA A 292 15.69 -20.50 10.92
N ASP A 293 16.64 -21.43 10.94
CA ASP A 293 16.61 -22.64 10.10
C ASP A 293 15.42 -23.56 10.43
N GLU A 294 15.19 -23.80 11.73
CA GLU A 294 14.02 -24.60 12.16
C GLU A 294 12.71 -23.92 11.79
N PHE A 295 12.63 -22.60 11.95
CA PHE A 295 11.43 -21.84 11.55
C PHE A 295 11.19 -21.96 10.04
N LYS A 296 12.21 -21.71 9.23
CA LYS A 296 12.11 -21.77 7.76
C LYS A 296 11.73 -23.17 7.28
N LEU A 297 12.28 -24.23 7.90
CA LEU A 297 11.89 -25.61 7.63
C LEU A 297 10.40 -25.86 7.95
N HIS A 298 9.89 -25.27 9.04
CA HIS A 298 8.47 -25.39 9.39
C HIS A 298 7.57 -24.57 8.47
N MET A 299 8.05 -23.41 8.00
CA MET A 299 7.33 -22.63 6.97
C MET A 299 7.22 -23.41 5.66
N ASP A 300 8.29 -24.07 5.21
CA ASP A 300 8.26 -24.92 4.02
C ASP A 300 7.24 -26.06 4.17
N LYS A 301 7.20 -26.71 5.32
CA LYS A 301 6.19 -27.76 5.61
C LYS A 301 4.78 -27.21 5.62
N TRP A 302 4.58 -26.03 6.22
CA TRP A 302 3.28 -25.35 6.25
C TRP A 302 2.81 -25.00 4.84
N ILE A 303 3.64 -24.34 4.06
CA ILE A 303 3.34 -23.96 2.67
C ILE A 303 3.04 -25.20 1.81
N GLY A 304 3.91 -26.21 1.86
CA GLY A 304 3.73 -27.46 1.11
C GLY A 304 2.43 -28.18 1.49
N ARG A 305 2.06 -28.19 2.79
CA ARG A 305 0.80 -28.81 3.25
C ARG A 305 -0.42 -28.07 2.73
N PHE A 306 -0.42 -26.75 2.71
CA PHE A 306 -1.52 -25.96 2.17
C PHE A 306 -1.62 -26.11 0.65
N ARG A 307 -0.51 -26.04 -0.07
CA ARG A 307 -0.48 -26.22 -1.53
C ARG A 307 -0.99 -27.60 -1.97
N SER A 308 -0.71 -28.64 -1.19
CA SER A 308 -1.16 -30.01 -1.47
C SER A 308 -2.60 -30.28 -1.02
N ALA A 309 -3.33 -29.30 -0.49
CA ALA A 309 -4.71 -29.47 -0.07
C ALA A 309 -5.62 -29.77 -1.29
N LYS A 310 -6.67 -30.55 -1.07
CA LYS A 310 -7.66 -30.83 -2.11
C LYS A 310 -8.33 -29.54 -2.56
N THR A 311 -8.33 -29.31 -3.85
CA THR A 311 -8.92 -28.11 -4.46
C THR A 311 -10.41 -28.29 -4.75
N ILE A 312 -11.10 -27.16 -4.92
CA ILE A 312 -12.45 -27.14 -5.49
C ILE A 312 -12.37 -27.42 -6.99
N LYS A 313 -13.49 -27.84 -7.59
CA LYS A 313 -13.56 -28.10 -9.05
C LYS A 313 -13.18 -26.84 -9.84
N GLY A 314 -12.22 -26.97 -10.74
CA GLY A 314 -11.75 -25.89 -11.61
C GLY A 314 -10.59 -25.04 -11.03
N ALA A 315 -10.07 -25.40 -9.87
CA ALA A 315 -8.83 -24.83 -9.33
C ALA A 315 -7.70 -25.86 -9.39
N ASP A 316 -6.52 -25.44 -9.87
CA ASP A 316 -5.35 -26.32 -10.04
C ASP A 316 -4.60 -26.52 -8.71
N SER A 317 -4.54 -25.50 -7.87
CA SER A 317 -3.86 -25.54 -6.57
C SER A 317 -4.45 -24.53 -5.58
N VAL A 318 -4.17 -24.73 -4.28
CA VAL A 318 -4.37 -23.69 -3.27
C VAL A 318 -3.20 -22.71 -3.36
N LEU A 319 -3.52 -21.43 -3.59
CA LEU A 319 -2.52 -20.38 -3.66
C LEU A 319 -2.09 -19.95 -2.26
N ILE A 320 -0.80 -19.74 -2.09
CA ILE A 320 -0.23 -19.12 -0.89
C ILE A 320 -0.22 -17.60 -1.11
N PRO A 321 -0.59 -16.78 -0.11
CA PRO A 321 -0.47 -15.33 -0.21
C PRO A 321 0.91 -14.89 -0.70
N GLY A 322 0.94 -14.09 -1.77
CA GLY A 322 2.15 -13.67 -2.46
C GLY A 322 2.48 -14.48 -3.73
N ASP A 323 1.86 -15.65 -3.96
CA ASP A 323 2.10 -16.44 -5.18
C ASP A 323 1.68 -15.69 -6.46
N PRO A 324 0.45 -15.12 -6.56
CA PRO A 324 0.04 -14.40 -7.77
C PRO A 324 0.93 -13.20 -8.09
N GLU A 325 1.29 -12.44 -7.07
CA GLU A 325 2.13 -11.24 -7.22
C GLU A 325 3.56 -11.61 -7.67
N ARG A 326 4.08 -12.72 -7.19
CA ARG A 326 5.40 -13.23 -7.55
C ARG A 326 5.44 -13.74 -8.99
N GLU A 327 4.42 -14.46 -9.41
CA GLU A 327 4.32 -14.91 -10.81
C GLU A 327 4.16 -13.72 -11.76
N MET A 328 3.36 -12.72 -11.38
CA MET A 328 3.22 -11.48 -12.14
C MET A 328 4.54 -10.73 -12.26
N GLU A 329 5.32 -10.66 -11.17
CA GLU A 329 6.63 -10.01 -11.15
C GLU A 329 7.61 -10.69 -12.13
N LYS A 330 7.68 -12.03 -12.14
CA LYS A 330 8.50 -12.78 -13.10
C LYS A 330 8.06 -12.53 -14.55
N GLU A 331 6.76 -12.52 -14.79
CA GLU A 331 6.20 -12.29 -16.11
C GLU A 331 6.51 -10.87 -16.60
N ARG A 332 6.27 -9.86 -15.76
CA ARG A 332 6.45 -8.46 -16.14
C ARG A 332 7.92 -8.04 -16.27
N MET A 333 8.80 -8.65 -15.50
CA MET A 333 10.26 -8.49 -15.71
C MET A 333 10.72 -9.04 -17.06
N LYS A 334 10.08 -10.10 -17.55
CA LYS A 334 10.42 -10.73 -18.84
C LYS A 334 9.74 -10.07 -20.02
N ASN A 335 8.44 -9.77 -19.91
CA ASN A 335 7.57 -9.39 -21.02
C ASN A 335 7.20 -7.90 -21.02
N GLY A 336 7.64 -7.15 -20.02
CA GLY A 336 7.29 -5.76 -19.78
C GLY A 336 5.98 -5.56 -19.02
N ILE A 337 5.79 -4.36 -18.55
CA ILE A 337 4.64 -3.89 -17.76
C ILE A 337 3.58 -3.33 -18.70
N PRO A 338 2.36 -3.89 -18.73
CA PRO A 338 1.29 -3.43 -19.60
C PRO A 338 0.66 -2.14 -19.05
N LEU A 339 0.70 -1.05 -19.80
CA LEU A 339 0.02 0.19 -19.47
C LEU A 339 -1.20 0.42 -20.37
N VAL A 340 -2.30 0.85 -19.80
CA VAL A 340 -3.50 1.26 -20.53
C VAL A 340 -3.35 2.67 -21.10
N ASP A 341 -4.01 2.97 -22.22
CA ASP A 341 -3.91 4.26 -22.94
C ASP A 341 -4.11 5.48 -22.03
N ALA A 342 -4.96 5.41 -21.02
CA ALA A 342 -5.19 6.50 -20.08
C ALA A 342 -3.95 6.82 -19.23
N VAL A 343 -3.23 5.78 -18.78
CA VAL A 343 -1.97 5.95 -18.02
C VAL A 343 -0.89 6.49 -18.94
N ILE A 344 -0.76 5.97 -20.15
CA ILE A 344 0.21 6.48 -21.15
C ILE A 344 0.00 7.96 -21.42
N LYS A 345 -1.26 8.40 -21.58
CA LYS A 345 -1.57 9.83 -21.76
C LYS A 345 -1.14 10.68 -20.56
N ASP A 346 -1.36 10.19 -19.34
CA ASP A 346 -0.91 10.89 -18.13
C ASP A 346 0.62 10.99 -18.08
N LEU A 347 1.35 9.92 -18.47
CA LEU A 347 2.82 9.95 -18.53
C LEU A 347 3.33 10.90 -19.62
N LEU A 348 2.67 10.96 -20.79
CA LEU A 348 3.00 11.93 -21.86
C LEU A 348 2.86 13.39 -21.39
N VAL A 349 1.82 13.68 -20.59
CA VAL A 349 1.66 15.02 -19.99
C VAL A 349 2.82 15.33 -19.04
N LEU A 350 3.26 14.37 -18.24
CA LEU A 350 4.42 14.55 -17.34
C LEU A 350 5.72 14.69 -18.14
N ALA A 351 5.91 13.90 -19.19
CA ALA A 351 7.07 13.99 -20.10
C ALA A 351 7.23 15.40 -20.66
N GLY A 352 6.16 15.95 -21.26
CA GLY A 352 6.17 17.31 -21.80
C GLY A 352 6.32 18.40 -20.74
N LYS A 353 5.77 18.19 -19.54
CA LYS A 353 5.85 19.16 -18.44
C LYS A 353 7.26 19.31 -17.88
N PHE A 354 8.00 18.24 -17.76
CA PHE A 354 9.32 18.22 -17.13
C PHE A 354 10.48 18.08 -18.12
N ASP A 355 10.19 18.09 -19.42
CA ASP A 355 11.18 17.89 -20.50
C ASP A 355 11.99 16.58 -20.28
N VAL A 356 11.26 15.50 -20.02
CA VAL A 356 11.81 14.15 -19.80
C VAL A 356 11.33 13.25 -20.93
N ASP A 357 12.25 12.47 -21.50
CA ASP A 357 11.92 11.52 -22.56
C ASP A 357 10.87 10.50 -22.08
N MET A 358 9.85 10.29 -22.91
CA MET A 358 8.86 9.25 -22.67
C MET A 358 9.53 7.87 -22.75
N PRO A 359 9.18 6.88 -21.87
CA PRO A 359 9.69 5.52 -22.02
C PRO A 359 9.36 4.94 -23.39
N ALA A 360 10.34 4.35 -24.04
CA ALA A 360 10.20 3.74 -25.36
C ALA A 360 9.74 2.27 -25.29
#